data_055d3495104a25a14777ba38bc393bec
#
_entry.id   055d3495104a25a14777ba38bc393bec
#
_cell.length_a   1.000
_cell.length_b   1.000
_cell.length_c   1.000
_cell.angle_alpha   90.00
_cell.angle_beta   90.00
_cell.angle_gamma   90.00
#
_symmetry.space_group_name_H-M   'P 1'
#
loop_
_entity.id
_entity.type
_entity.pdbx_description
1 polymer ?
#
loop_
_entity_poly.entity_id
_entity_poly.type
_entity_poly.pdbx_seq_one_letter_code
_entity_poly.pdbx_strand_id
1 'polypeptide(L)'
;MAKLADLIWKNAELLRGAFKENEYRKVILPFTILRRLDCVLAPSRDAVLKKYEAVKRGGYDLDKMLTPTSGYPFFNISKFTLPKVAETPDDVRDNLEAMVNGFSQNVRDIFEKFGFIATIDKLAEKN
;
A
#
# COMPACT_ATOMS: atom_id res chain seq x y z
N MET A 1 1.12 14.98 3.71
CA MET A 1 1.72 14.81 2.37
C MET A 1 3.20 15.13 2.36
N ALA A 2 3.60 16.26 2.96
CA ALA A 2 5.03 16.61 3.07
C ALA A 2 5.83 15.54 3.82
N LYS A 3 5.28 15.00 4.91
CA LYS A 3 5.95 13.95 5.70
C LYS A 3 6.19 12.67 4.89
N LEU A 4 5.25 12.32 4.01
CA LEU A 4 5.39 11.14 3.18
C LEU A 4 6.47 11.36 2.13
N ALA A 5 6.49 12.53 1.49
CA ALA A 5 7.53 12.88 0.53
C ALA A 5 8.92 12.86 1.19
N ASP A 6 9.03 13.43 2.40
CA ASP A 6 10.27 13.41 3.17
C ASP A 6 10.71 12.00 3.51
N LEU A 7 9.78 11.13 3.89
CA LEU A 7 10.07 9.73 4.19
C LEU A 7 10.62 9.02 2.95
N ILE A 8 9.99 9.23 1.80
CA ILE A 8 10.43 8.64 0.54
C ILE A 8 11.81 9.15 0.17
N TRP A 9 12.05 10.47 0.27
CA TRP A 9 13.35 11.06 -0.06
C TRP A 9 14.45 10.61 0.89
N LYS A 10 14.19 10.55 2.20
CA LYS A 10 15.16 10.04 3.17
C LYS A 10 15.52 8.60 2.87
N ASN A 11 14.54 7.76 2.59
CA ASN A 11 14.77 6.38 2.23
C ASN A 11 15.53 6.27 0.92
N ALA A 12 15.23 7.15 -0.04
CA ALA A 12 15.92 7.19 -1.32
C ALA A 12 17.42 7.49 -1.15
N GLU A 13 17.76 8.46 -0.29
CA GLU A 13 19.16 8.80 -0.04
C GLU A 13 19.91 7.69 0.69
N LEU A 14 19.27 7.09 1.67
CA LEU A 14 19.85 5.94 2.39
C LEU A 14 20.07 4.76 1.45
N LEU A 15 19.17 4.57 0.49
CA LEU A 15 19.23 3.47 -0.45
C LEU A 15 20.33 3.63 -1.49
N ARG A 16 20.68 4.84 -1.87
CA ARG A 16 21.72 5.09 -2.87
C ARG A 16 23.06 4.48 -2.51
N GLY A 17 23.38 4.44 -1.21
CA GLY A 17 24.62 3.84 -0.75
C GLY A 17 24.53 2.35 -0.44
N ALA A 18 23.32 1.81 -0.32
CA ALA A 18 23.07 0.44 0.15
C ALA A 18 22.62 -0.51 -0.96
N PHE A 19 22.05 0.02 -2.05
CA PHE A 19 21.47 -0.80 -3.11
C PHE A 19 21.98 -0.34 -4.46
N LYS A 20 22.02 -1.28 -5.40
CA LYS A 20 22.27 -0.97 -6.81
C LYS A 20 21.09 -0.18 -7.37
N GLU A 21 21.33 0.56 -8.45
CA GLU A 21 20.33 1.42 -9.07
C GLU A 21 19.01 0.68 -9.38
N ASN A 22 19.10 -0.55 -9.86
CA ASN A 22 17.90 -1.34 -10.17
C ASN A 22 17.10 -1.70 -8.93
N GLU A 23 17.76 -1.95 -7.79
CA GLU A 23 17.08 -2.22 -6.53
C GLU A 23 16.41 -0.96 -5.99
N TYR A 24 17.06 0.19 -6.17
CA TYR A 24 16.48 1.49 -5.81
C TYR A 24 15.14 1.72 -6.54
N ARG A 25 15.09 1.40 -7.83
CA ARG A 25 13.86 1.51 -8.63
C ARG A 25 12.76 0.60 -8.11
N LYS A 26 13.10 -0.57 -7.60
CA LYS A 26 12.13 -1.52 -7.03
C LYS A 26 11.41 -0.96 -5.78
N VAL A 27 11.98 0.04 -5.15
CA VAL A 27 11.35 0.71 -4.00
C VAL A 27 10.55 1.93 -4.45
N ILE A 28 11.15 2.78 -5.26
CA ILE A 28 10.56 4.07 -5.64
C ILE A 28 9.30 3.90 -6.49
N LEU A 29 9.35 3.02 -7.49
CA LEU A 29 8.21 2.80 -8.38
C LEU A 29 6.99 2.25 -7.63
N PRO A 30 7.13 1.18 -6.82
CA PRO A 30 5.97 0.69 -6.06
C PRO A 30 5.40 1.71 -5.08
N PHE A 31 6.24 2.51 -4.41
CA PHE A 31 5.75 3.56 -3.52
C PHE A 31 4.95 4.62 -4.26
N THR A 32 5.42 5.01 -5.45
CA THR A 32 4.71 5.99 -6.27
C THR A 32 3.34 5.45 -6.69
N ILE A 33 3.27 4.19 -7.09
CA ILE A 33 2.01 3.52 -7.45
C ILE A 33 1.10 3.43 -6.22
N LEU A 34 1.64 3.01 -5.09
CA LEU A 34 0.88 2.88 -3.84
C LEU A 34 0.24 4.21 -3.43
N ARG A 35 1.02 5.29 -3.49
CA ARG A 35 0.50 6.62 -3.18
C ARG A 35 -0.65 7.02 -4.11
N ARG A 36 -0.48 6.77 -5.41
CA ARG A 36 -1.50 7.10 -6.40
C ARG A 36 -2.79 6.33 -6.15
N LEU A 37 -2.68 5.03 -5.88
CA LEU A 37 -3.83 4.20 -5.59
C LEU A 37 -4.53 4.65 -4.31
N ASP A 38 -3.77 4.98 -3.28
CA ASP A 38 -4.32 5.47 -2.02
C ASP A 38 -5.12 6.77 -2.23
N CYS A 39 -4.56 7.71 -2.98
CA CYS A 39 -5.24 8.96 -3.30
C CYS A 39 -6.50 8.76 -4.14
N VAL A 40 -6.45 7.85 -5.11
CA VAL A 40 -7.59 7.56 -5.99
C VAL A 40 -8.74 6.94 -5.19
N LEU A 41 -8.43 6.08 -4.24
CA LEU A 41 -9.45 5.39 -3.44
C LEU A 41 -9.96 6.22 -2.26
N ALA A 42 -9.28 7.30 -1.89
CA ALA A 42 -9.63 8.08 -0.71
C ALA A 42 -11.10 8.54 -0.68
N PRO A 43 -11.67 9.09 -1.77
CA PRO A 43 -13.06 9.57 -1.73
C PRO A 43 -14.10 8.50 -1.43
N SER A 44 -13.87 7.25 -1.84
CA SER A 44 -14.83 6.15 -1.65
C SER A 44 -14.43 5.21 -0.51
N ARG A 45 -13.33 5.49 0.18
CA ARG A 45 -12.75 4.60 1.18
C ARG A 45 -13.74 4.22 2.27
N ASP A 46 -14.39 5.19 2.88
CA ASP A 46 -15.33 4.93 3.98
C ASP A 46 -16.50 4.08 3.51
N ALA A 47 -17.02 4.35 2.31
CA ALA A 47 -18.11 3.56 1.74
C ALA A 47 -17.68 2.10 1.49
N VAL A 48 -16.46 1.90 1.00
CA VAL A 48 -15.91 0.56 0.76
C VAL A 48 -15.75 -0.20 2.07
N LEU A 49 -15.19 0.42 3.11
CA LEU A 49 -15.00 -0.20 4.41
C LEU A 49 -16.33 -0.57 5.05
N LYS A 50 -17.31 0.31 4.96
CA LYS A 50 -18.66 0.07 5.46
C LYS A 50 -19.32 -1.10 4.74
N LYS A 51 -19.20 -1.13 3.41
CA LYS A 51 -19.74 -2.23 2.60
C LYS A 51 -19.04 -3.54 2.94
N TYR A 52 -17.73 -3.53 3.08
CA TYR A 52 -16.96 -4.72 3.46
C TYR A 52 -17.45 -5.29 4.80
N GLU A 53 -17.62 -4.43 5.82
CA GLU A 53 -18.12 -4.89 7.11
C GLU A 53 -19.49 -5.54 7.00
N ALA A 54 -20.33 -5.06 6.09
CA ALA A 54 -21.67 -5.59 5.90
C ALA A 54 -21.67 -6.96 5.18
N VAL A 55 -20.70 -7.22 4.29
CA VAL A 55 -20.73 -8.40 3.43
C VAL A 55 -19.65 -9.45 3.73
N LYS A 56 -18.65 -9.13 4.54
CA LYS A 56 -17.49 -10.01 4.75
C LYS A 56 -17.82 -11.39 5.28
N ARG A 57 -18.92 -11.55 6.00
CA ARG A 57 -19.34 -12.83 6.61
C ARG A 57 -20.34 -13.60 5.77
N GLY A 58 -20.80 -13.03 4.66
CA GLY A 58 -21.87 -13.63 3.86
C GLY A 58 -21.43 -14.56 2.74
N GLY A 59 -20.12 -14.80 2.59
CA GLY A 59 -19.62 -15.64 1.51
C GLY A 59 -19.73 -15.01 0.12
N TYR A 60 -19.90 -13.69 0.06
CA TYR A 60 -20.02 -12.98 -1.21
C TYR A 60 -18.67 -12.82 -1.91
N ASP A 61 -18.72 -12.72 -3.24
CA ASP A 61 -17.56 -12.34 -4.04
C ASP A 61 -17.24 -10.87 -3.77
N LEU A 62 -16.12 -10.60 -3.07
CA LEU A 62 -15.76 -9.25 -2.69
C LEU A 62 -15.50 -8.35 -3.89
N ASP A 63 -14.93 -8.89 -4.98
CA ASP A 63 -14.70 -8.11 -6.19
C ASP A 63 -16.01 -7.58 -6.75
N LYS A 64 -17.03 -8.41 -6.82
CA LYS A 64 -18.34 -8.01 -7.31
C LYS A 64 -19.05 -7.03 -6.39
N MET A 65 -18.83 -7.15 -5.08
CA MET A 65 -19.50 -6.31 -4.10
C MET A 65 -18.81 -4.98 -3.89
N LEU A 66 -17.49 -4.92 -3.97
CA LEU A 66 -16.72 -3.74 -3.58
C LEU A 66 -16.24 -2.87 -4.74
N THR A 67 -16.03 -3.44 -5.93
CA THR A 67 -15.61 -2.63 -7.08
C THR A 67 -16.64 -1.57 -7.47
N PRO A 68 -17.96 -1.86 -7.50
CA PRO A 68 -18.93 -0.79 -7.76
C PRO A 68 -18.90 0.31 -6.70
N THR A 69 -18.66 -0.06 -5.44
CA THR A 69 -18.61 0.90 -4.34
C THR A 69 -17.36 1.77 -4.43
N SER A 70 -16.22 1.20 -4.80
CA SER A 70 -14.98 1.98 -4.97
C SER A 70 -15.03 2.90 -6.19
N GLY A 71 -15.79 2.52 -7.22
CA GLY A 71 -15.85 3.22 -8.49
C GLY A 71 -14.69 2.88 -9.43
N TYR A 72 -13.88 1.88 -9.09
CA TYR A 72 -12.71 1.46 -9.86
C TYR A 72 -12.67 -0.07 -9.93
N PRO A 73 -11.90 -0.66 -10.86
CA PRO A 73 -11.77 -2.12 -10.93
C PRO A 73 -10.86 -2.71 -9.85
N PHE A 74 -10.64 -1.99 -8.77
CA PHE A 74 -9.86 -2.42 -7.61
C PHE A 74 -10.38 -1.70 -6.35
N PHE A 75 -9.97 -2.22 -5.17
CA PHE A 75 -10.39 -1.66 -3.88
C PHE A 75 -9.35 -1.98 -2.82
N ASN A 76 -9.50 -1.40 -1.63
CA ASN A 76 -8.70 -1.75 -0.46
C ASN A 76 -9.59 -1.83 0.78
N ILE A 77 -9.46 -2.92 1.52
CA ILE A 77 -10.25 -3.16 2.74
C ILE A 77 -9.43 -2.92 4.03
N SER A 78 -8.19 -2.48 3.90
CA SER A 78 -7.35 -2.17 5.05
C SER A 78 -7.79 -0.86 5.71
N LYS A 79 -7.62 -0.79 7.01
CA LYS A 79 -7.81 0.45 7.77
C LYS A 79 -6.65 1.43 7.59
N PHE A 80 -5.54 0.99 7.00
CA PHE A 80 -4.35 1.82 6.82
C PHE A 80 -4.40 2.63 5.53
N THR A 81 -3.99 3.89 5.64
CA THR A 81 -3.67 4.77 4.53
C THR A 81 -2.20 5.10 4.63
N LEU A 82 -1.59 5.66 3.59
CA LEU A 82 -0.19 6.08 3.68
C LEU A 82 0.05 7.10 4.79
N PRO A 83 -0.81 8.12 4.99
CA PRO A 83 -0.63 9.00 6.14
C PRO A 83 -0.67 8.29 7.49
N LYS A 84 -1.56 7.31 7.66
CA LYS A 84 -1.63 6.54 8.91
C LYS A 84 -0.38 5.69 9.11
N VAL A 85 0.14 5.08 8.05
CA VAL A 85 1.39 4.31 8.12
C VAL A 85 2.54 5.23 8.54
N ALA A 86 2.60 6.44 8.00
CA ALA A 86 3.65 7.41 8.31
C ALA A 86 3.60 7.88 9.77
N GLU A 87 2.44 7.78 10.42
CA GLU A 87 2.27 8.16 11.83
C GLU A 87 2.75 7.10 12.81
N THR A 88 3.11 5.91 12.33
CA THR A 88 3.53 4.78 13.17
C THR A 88 4.93 4.33 12.76
N PRO A 89 5.98 5.13 13.06
CA PRO A 89 7.33 4.84 12.56
C PRO A 89 7.90 3.50 13.02
N ASP A 90 7.52 3.02 14.20
CA ASP A 90 8.01 1.75 14.72
C ASP A 90 7.34 0.54 14.05
N ASP A 91 6.16 0.74 13.45
CA ASP A 91 5.36 -0.32 12.85
C ASP A 91 5.18 -0.15 11.33
N VAL A 92 5.98 0.70 10.70
CA VAL A 92 5.84 1.03 9.27
C VAL A 92 5.83 -0.22 8.40
N ARG A 93 6.78 -1.13 8.62
CA ARG A 93 6.87 -2.36 7.82
C ARG A 93 5.59 -3.19 7.91
N ASP A 94 5.14 -3.47 9.13
CA ASP A 94 3.95 -4.31 9.34
C ASP A 94 2.67 -3.64 8.84
N ASN A 95 2.57 -2.33 9.03
CA ASN A 95 1.40 -1.58 8.60
C ASN A 95 1.36 -1.39 7.08
N LEU A 96 2.51 -1.24 6.43
CA LEU A 96 2.59 -1.25 4.97
C LEU A 96 2.16 -2.61 4.40
N GLU A 97 2.63 -3.69 5.01
CA GLU A 97 2.22 -5.03 4.59
C GLU A 97 0.72 -5.22 4.73
N ALA A 98 0.14 -4.79 5.85
CA ALA A 98 -1.30 -4.86 6.06
C ALA A 98 -2.07 -4.05 5.02
N MET A 99 -1.56 -2.86 4.68
CA MET A 99 -2.17 -2.01 3.66
C MET A 99 -2.14 -2.67 2.28
N VAL A 100 -1.00 -3.22 1.88
CA VAL A 100 -0.85 -3.88 0.59
C VAL A 100 -1.74 -5.13 0.52
N ASN A 101 -1.78 -5.91 1.60
CA ASN A 101 -2.61 -7.11 1.65
C ASN A 101 -4.11 -6.81 1.66
N GLY A 102 -4.50 -5.58 1.96
CA GLY A 102 -5.89 -5.15 1.92
C GLY A 102 -6.41 -4.83 0.52
N PHE A 103 -5.54 -4.70 -0.47
CA PHE A 103 -5.95 -4.47 -1.85
C PHE A 103 -6.62 -5.70 -2.46
N SER A 104 -7.46 -5.47 -3.48
CA SER A 104 -7.99 -6.54 -4.31
C SER A 104 -6.84 -7.34 -4.93
N GLN A 105 -7.13 -8.59 -5.32
CA GLN A 105 -6.08 -9.53 -5.77
C GLN A 105 -5.29 -9.00 -6.96
N ASN A 106 -5.94 -8.31 -7.90
CA ASN A 106 -5.25 -7.76 -9.08
C ASN A 106 -4.15 -6.77 -8.69
N VAL A 107 -4.38 -5.94 -7.69
CA VAL A 107 -3.38 -4.99 -7.20
C VAL A 107 -2.30 -5.70 -6.38
N ARG A 108 -2.69 -6.65 -5.53
CA ARG A 108 -1.71 -7.45 -4.77
C ARG A 108 -0.72 -8.16 -5.70
N ASP A 109 -1.20 -8.70 -6.81
CA ASP A 109 -0.34 -9.36 -7.79
C ASP A 109 0.70 -8.41 -8.37
N ILE A 110 0.33 -7.15 -8.60
CA ILE A 110 1.27 -6.14 -9.09
C ILE A 110 2.40 -5.92 -8.08
N PHE A 111 2.06 -5.71 -6.81
CA PHE A 111 3.07 -5.49 -5.77
C PHE A 111 3.94 -6.73 -5.54
N GLU A 112 3.38 -7.91 -5.67
CA GLU A 112 4.13 -9.16 -5.58
C GLU A 112 5.18 -9.26 -6.70
N LYS A 113 4.81 -8.90 -7.92
CA LYS A 113 5.74 -8.89 -9.06
C LYS A 113 6.89 -7.92 -8.87
N PHE A 114 6.67 -6.81 -8.17
CA PHE A 114 7.73 -5.88 -7.82
C PHE A 114 8.62 -6.39 -6.69
N GLY A 115 8.18 -7.40 -5.94
CA GLY A 115 8.89 -7.85 -4.74
C GLY A 115 8.88 -6.78 -3.66
N PHE A 116 7.80 -6.04 -3.56
CA PHE A 116 7.69 -4.85 -2.72
C PHE A 116 7.95 -5.14 -1.24
N ILE A 117 7.25 -6.12 -0.68
CA ILE A 117 7.38 -6.45 0.75
C ILE A 117 8.80 -6.98 1.07
N ALA A 118 9.36 -7.82 0.19
CA ALA A 118 10.73 -8.31 0.36
C ALA A 118 11.73 -7.15 0.38
N THR A 119 11.51 -6.14 -0.45
CA THR A 119 12.37 -4.95 -0.50
C THR A 119 12.21 -4.12 0.78
N ILE A 120 10.98 -3.97 1.29
CA ILE A 120 10.73 -3.28 2.55
C ILE A 120 11.42 -4.01 3.72
N ASP A 121 11.43 -5.34 3.71
CA ASP A 121 12.14 -6.13 4.72
C ASP A 121 13.63 -5.85 4.71
N LYS A 122 14.23 -5.74 3.53
CA LYS A 122 15.65 -5.37 3.42
C LYS A 122 15.94 -3.99 4.00
N LEU A 123 15.03 -3.04 3.77
CA LEU A 123 15.14 -1.69 4.33
C LEU A 123 15.08 -1.72 5.85
N ALA A 124 14.15 -2.49 6.41
CA ALA A 124 14.00 -2.61 7.86
C ALA A 124 15.26 -3.21 8.51
N GLU A 125 15.89 -4.17 7.86
CA GLU A 125 17.13 -4.77 8.36
C GLU A 125 18.31 -3.80 8.38
N LYS A 126 18.34 -2.83 7.48
CA LYS A 126 19.45 -1.88 7.35
C LYS A 126 19.26 -0.61 8.19
N ASN A 127 18.08 -0.40 8.69
CA ASN A 127 17.77 0.69 9.58
C ASN A 127 17.68 0.20 11.01
#